data_1d74f0a7fc2ce02ea5b15d2ad3304107
#
_entry.id   1d74f0a7fc2ce02ea5b15d2ad3304107
#
_cell.length_a   1.000
_cell.length_b   1.000
_cell.length_c   1.000
_cell.angle_alpha   90.00
_cell.angle_beta   90.00
_cell.angle_gamma   90.00
#
_symmetry.space_group_name_H-M   'P 1'
#
loop_
_entity.id
_entity.type
_entity.pdbx_description
1 polymer ?
#
loop_
_entity_poly.entity_id
_entity_poly.type
_entity_poly.pdbx_seq_one_letter_code
_entity_poly.pdbx_strand_id
1 'polypeptide(L)'
;MQYVRIYTGSEGETHFEDLDIDLKEVNFAPPAPPVHLSEFKAAKQWMFFVIPPGWVGDWHPTPMRQAFFYLSGQVDIEVGDGEIRRFLPGDACIVEDTAGKGHRSRTVGDEPSYEVCVQMGDEE
;
A
#
# COMPACT_ATOMS: atom_id res chain seq x y z
N MET A 1 14.20 -1.53 6.15
CA MET A 1 12.88 -1.95 5.70
C MET A 1 12.24 -0.85 4.90
N GLN A 2 11.71 -1.20 3.73
CA GLN A 2 11.14 -0.19 2.84
C GLN A 2 9.68 -0.49 2.56
N TYR A 3 8.96 0.55 2.17
CA TYR A 3 7.60 0.45 1.64
C TYR A 3 7.46 1.42 0.48
N VAL A 4 6.39 1.23 -0.31
CA VAL A 4 6.15 2.02 -1.51
C VAL A 4 5.01 2.98 -1.24
N ARG A 5 5.14 4.18 -1.78
CA ARG A 5 4.10 5.20 -1.71
C ARG A 5 3.65 5.53 -3.12
N ILE A 6 2.34 5.65 -3.33
CA ILE A 6 1.78 6.17 -4.57
C ILE A 6 1.17 7.53 -4.23
N TYR A 7 1.57 8.55 -4.97
CA TYR A 7 1.10 9.92 -4.71
C TYR A 7 0.87 10.65 -6.01
N THR A 8 0.07 11.72 -5.94
CA THR A 8 -0.18 12.58 -7.09
C THR A 8 0.79 13.74 -7.04
N GLY A 9 1.59 13.90 -8.09
CA GLY A 9 2.54 15.00 -8.18
C GLY A 9 1.87 16.32 -8.50
N SER A 10 2.66 17.39 -8.49
CA SER A 10 2.13 18.75 -8.67
C SER A 10 1.47 18.94 -10.03
N GLU A 11 1.85 18.15 -11.02
CA GLU A 11 1.28 18.25 -12.37
C GLU A 11 0.08 17.33 -12.56
N GLY A 12 -0.36 16.63 -11.50
CA GLY A 12 -1.51 15.73 -11.58
C GLY A 12 -1.18 14.31 -11.96
N GLU A 13 0.09 14.01 -12.20
CA GLU A 13 0.55 12.68 -12.58
C GLU A 13 0.89 11.88 -11.34
N THR A 14 0.57 10.58 -11.30
CA THR A 14 0.90 9.76 -10.14
C THR A 14 2.24 9.08 -10.32
N HIS A 15 2.90 8.86 -9.20
CA HIS A 15 4.25 8.31 -9.15
C HIS A 15 4.39 7.33 -8.00
N PHE A 16 5.36 6.41 -8.14
CA PHE A 16 5.82 5.59 -7.02
C PHE A 16 6.99 6.28 -6.34
N GLU A 17 7.09 6.03 -5.05
CA GLU A 17 8.23 6.49 -4.26
C GLU A 17 8.59 5.41 -3.25
N ASP A 18 9.88 5.10 -3.12
CA ASP A 18 10.36 4.16 -2.11
C ASP A 18 10.72 4.92 -0.86
N LEU A 19 10.21 4.45 0.28
CA LEU A 19 10.45 5.10 1.56
C LEU A 19 11.04 4.10 2.54
N ASP A 20 11.98 4.57 3.35
CA ASP A 20 12.56 3.76 4.41
C ASP A 20 11.73 3.93 5.66
N ILE A 21 11.61 2.84 6.43
CA ILE A 21 10.92 2.86 7.70
C ILE A 21 11.97 2.94 8.79
N ASP A 22 11.89 3.98 9.61
CA ASP A 22 12.71 4.14 10.79
C ASP A 22 12.18 3.23 11.88
N LEU A 23 13.02 2.34 12.37
CA LEU A 23 12.63 1.39 13.42
C LEU A 23 13.49 1.64 14.66
N LYS A 24 12.85 1.63 15.83
CA LYS A 24 13.54 1.82 17.11
C LYS A 24 13.27 0.65 18.00
N GLU A 25 14.28 0.25 18.75
CA GLU A 25 14.13 -0.83 19.72
C GLU A 25 13.29 -0.34 20.89
N VAL A 26 12.26 -1.11 21.23
CA VAL A 26 11.29 -0.74 22.25
C VAL A 26 10.98 -1.95 23.11
N ASN A 27 10.92 -1.74 24.42
CA ASN A 27 10.48 -2.76 25.35
C ASN A 27 8.95 -2.74 25.37
N PHE A 28 8.36 -3.34 24.37
CA PHE A 28 6.95 -3.16 24.04
C PHE A 28 6.02 -3.92 24.98
N ALA A 29 6.33 -5.17 25.29
CA ALA A 29 5.42 -6.04 26.05
C ALA A 29 6.22 -6.89 27.06
N PRO A 30 6.77 -6.28 28.13
CA PRO A 30 7.52 -7.04 29.11
C PRO A 30 6.67 -8.12 29.73
N PRO A 31 7.20 -9.30 30.05
CA PRO A 31 8.62 -9.65 30.05
C PRO A 31 9.14 -10.14 28.70
N ALA A 32 8.40 -10.02 27.61
CA ALA A 32 8.91 -10.39 26.30
C ALA A 32 10.12 -9.49 25.96
N PRO A 33 11.12 -10.01 25.24
CA PRO A 33 12.27 -9.20 24.87
C PRO A 33 11.89 -8.03 23.97
N PRO A 34 12.74 -7.01 23.87
CA PRO A 34 12.42 -5.85 23.04
C PRO A 34 12.22 -6.21 21.58
N VAL A 35 11.42 -5.40 20.92
CA VAL A 35 11.16 -5.49 19.48
C VAL A 35 11.48 -4.14 18.85
N HIS A 36 11.41 -4.06 17.54
CA HIS A 36 11.69 -2.82 16.80
C HIS A 36 10.41 -2.31 16.19
N LEU A 37 10.09 -1.06 16.47
CA LEU A 37 8.85 -0.45 16.02
C LEU A 37 9.12 0.81 15.21
N SER A 38 8.27 1.02 14.20
CA SER A 38 8.16 2.35 13.59
C SER A 38 7.37 3.24 14.52
N GLU A 39 7.28 4.53 14.18
CA GLU A 39 6.34 5.38 14.89
C GLU A 39 4.92 4.88 14.61
N PHE A 40 4.02 5.17 15.53
CA PHE A 40 2.63 4.80 15.37
C PHE A 40 1.97 5.70 14.33
N LYS A 41 1.08 5.11 13.54
CA LYS A 41 0.34 5.87 12.54
C LYS A 41 -1.14 5.73 12.85
N ALA A 42 -1.87 6.83 12.74
CA ALA A 42 -3.30 6.81 12.99
C ALA A 42 -4.02 6.05 11.89
N ALA A 43 -5.09 5.37 12.26
CA ALA A 43 -5.91 4.63 11.32
C ALA A 43 -7.37 4.75 11.75
N LYS A 44 -8.27 4.75 10.78
CA LYS A 44 -9.71 4.82 11.06
C LYS A 44 -10.35 3.44 11.11
N GLN A 45 -10.00 2.57 10.17
CA GLN A 45 -10.60 1.25 10.07
C GLN A 45 -9.74 0.39 9.16
N TRP A 46 -9.95 -0.90 9.23
CA TRP A 46 -9.19 -1.82 8.38
C TRP A 46 -10.08 -2.98 7.97
N MET A 47 -9.72 -3.66 6.86
CA MET A 47 -10.47 -4.82 6.41
C MET A 47 -9.53 -5.78 5.69
N PHE A 48 -9.93 -7.03 5.57
CA PHE A 48 -9.30 -7.94 4.63
C PHE A 48 -9.81 -7.59 3.24
N PHE A 49 -8.93 -7.67 2.27
CA PHE A 49 -9.19 -7.18 0.93
C PHE A 49 -8.71 -8.26 -0.04
N VAL A 50 -9.61 -8.77 -0.87
CA VAL A 50 -9.25 -9.86 -1.78
C VAL A 50 -9.54 -9.42 -3.20
N ILE A 51 -8.54 -9.56 -4.06
CA ILE A 51 -8.72 -9.30 -5.49
C ILE A 51 -8.72 -10.65 -6.19
N PRO A 52 -9.81 -11.01 -6.88
CA PRO A 52 -9.90 -12.35 -7.52
C PRO A 52 -8.89 -12.53 -8.64
N PRO A 53 -8.57 -13.77 -8.98
CA PRO A 53 -7.72 -14.00 -10.15
C PRO A 53 -8.39 -13.47 -11.41
N GLY A 54 -7.59 -12.93 -12.32
CA GLY A 54 -8.08 -12.39 -13.57
C GLY A 54 -8.71 -11.02 -13.46
N TRP A 55 -8.67 -10.40 -12.30
CA TRP A 55 -9.25 -9.07 -12.10
C TRP A 55 -8.38 -8.00 -12.75
N VAL A 56 -9.04 -7.08 -13.49
CA VAL A 56 -8.37 -5.95 -14.13
C VAL A 56 -9.14 -4.70 -13.75
N GLY A 57 -8.51 -3.81 -13.01
CA GLY A 57 -9.12 -2.55 -12.62
C GLY A 57 -8.68 -1.43 -13.54
N ASP A 58 -9.60 -0.52 -13.83
CA ASP A 58 -9.30 0.63 -14.64
C ASP A 58 -8.72 1.75 -13.81
N TRP A 59 -8.25 2.81 -14.46
CA TRP A 59 -7.69 3.98 -13.80
C TRP A 59 -8.69 4.57 -12.81
N HIS A 60 -8.23 4.80 -11.58
CA HIS A 60 -9.06 5.47 -10.57
C HIS A 60 -8.15 5.99 -9.45
N PRO A 61 -8.49 7.12 -8.85
CA PRO A 61 -7.78 7.57 -7.66
C PRO A 61 -8.21 6.75 -6.46
N THR A 62 -7.38 6.74 -5.42
CA THR A 62 -7.81 6.08 -4.18
C THR A 62 -8.91 6.93 -3.52
N PRO A 63 -9.93 6.30 -2.92
CA PRO A 63 -11.00 7.08 -2.27
C PRO A 63 -10.51 7.84 -1.04
N MET A 64 -9.44 7.36 -0.41
CA MET A 64 -8.82 8.03 0.73
C MET A 64 -7.43 7.45 0.90
N ARG A 65 -6.63 8.06 1.75
CA ARG A 65 -5.31 7.50 2.07
C ARG A 65 -5.51 6.14 2.72
N GLN A 66 -4.84 5.13 2.20
CA GLN A 66 -4.92 3.79 2.75
C GLN A 66 -3.61 3.05 2.52
N ALA A 67 -3.37 2.07 3.38
CA ALA A 67 -2.19 1.23 3.27
C ALA A 67 -2.63 -0.19 2.94
N PHE A 68 -1.92 -0.81 2.00
CA PHE A 68 -2.15 -2.20 1.62
C PHE A 68 -0.94 -3.03 2.03
N PHE A 69 -1.22 -4.14 2.70
CA PHE A 69 -0.20 -5.11 3.09
C PHE A 69 -0.52 -6.40 2.36
N TYR A 70 0.43 -6.88 1.55
CA TYR A 70 0.20 -8.01 0.66
C TYR A 70 0.56 -9.31 1.36
N LEU A 71 -0.42 -10.20 1.48
CA LEU A 71 -0.28 -11.46 2.21
C LEU A 71 0.01 -12.63 1.30
N SER A 72 -0.69 -12.72 0.16
CA SER A 72 -0.43 -13.77 -0.83
C SER A 72 -0.94 -13.31 -2.19
N GLY A 73 -0.48 -14.00 -3.23
CA GLY A 73 -0.79 -13.61 -4.60
C GLY A 73 0.12 -12.51 -5.08
N GLN A 74 -0.19 -11.95 -6.25
CA GLN A 74 0.62 -10.90 -6.87
C GLN A 74 -0.29 -9.90 -7.56
N VAL A 75 0.10 -8.63 -7.50
CA VAL A 75 -0.63 -7.54 -8.14
C VAL A 75 0.36 -6.64 -8.88
N ASP A 76 0.05 -6.32 -10.13
CA ASP A 76 0.77 -5.28 -10.86
C ASP A 76 -0.01 -3.99 -10.73
N ILE A 77 0.68 -2.90 -10.40
CA ILE A 77 0.08 -1.58 -10.32
C ILE A 77 0.84 -0.66 -11.26
N GLU A 78 0.09 0.06 -12.08
CA GLU A 78 0.63 1.07 -12.98
C GLU A 78 0.21 2.45 -12.52
N VAL A 79 1.17 3.39 -12.46
CA VAL A 79 0.88 4.79 -12.11
C VAL A 79 0.93 5.65 -13.34
N GLY A 80 0.54 6.91 -13.18
CA GLY A 80 0.32 7.81 -14.29
C GLY A 80 1.55 8.13 -15.12
N ASP A 81 2.74 8.01 -14.54
CA ASP A 81 3.97 8.27 -15.30
C ASP A 81 4.40 7.07 -16.14
N GLY A 82 3.64 5.98 -16.12
CA GLY A 82 3.89 4.79 -16.92
C GLY A 82 4.69 3.69 -16.21
N GLU A 83 5.16 3.95 -15.00
CA GLU A 83 5.88 2.92 -14.26
C GLU A 83 4.91 1.84 -13.76
N ILE A 84 5.36 0.59 -13.82
CA ILE A 84 4.58 -0.55 -13.34
C ILE A 84 5.44 -1.27 -12.32
N ARG A 85 4.85 -1.62 -11.18
CA ARG A 85 5.54 -2.41 -10.17
C ARG A 85 4.68 -3.60 -9.77
N ARG A 86 5.36 -4.71 -9.51
CA ARG A 86 4.72 -5.93 -9.03
C ARG A 86 4.85 -6.02 -7.54
N PHE A 87 3.72 -6.17 -6.88
CA PHE A 87 3.66 -6.29 -5.42
C PHE A 87 3.49 -7.75 -5.06
N LEU A 88 4.36 -8.20 -4.17
CA LEU A 88 4.50 -9.60 -3.76
C LEU A 88 4.20 -9.73 -2.27
N PRO A 89 3.96 -10.96 -1.78
CA PRO A 89 3.77 -11.16 -0.35
C PRO A 89 4.91 -10.56 0.46
N GLY A 90 4.57 -9.81 1.49
CA GLY A 90 5.54 -9.11 2.34
C GLY A 90 5.72 -7.64 1.97
N ASP A 91 5.22 -7.22 0.82
CA ASP A 91 5.31 -5.80 0.43
C ASP A 91 4.22 -4.98 1.11
N ALA A 92 4.46 -3.69 1.19
CA ALA A 92 3.49 -2.73 1.71
C ALA A 92 3.45 -1.52 0.80
N CYS A 93 2.25 -0.98 0.57
CA CYS A 93 2.06 0.17 -0.29
C CYS A 93 1.08 1.13 0.36
N ILE A 94 1.47 2.39 0.46
CA ILE A 94 0.57 3.43 0.96
C ILE A 94 0.10 4.22 -0.25
N VAL A 95 -1.22 4.23 -0.47
CA VAL A 95 -1.81 4.94 -1.60
C VAL A 95 -2.38 6.26 -1.11
N GLU A 96 -1.89 7.33 -1.70
CA GLU A 96 -2.26 8.70 -1.35
C GLU A 96 -2.71 9.49 -2.56
N ASP A 97 -2.91 8.82 -3.68
CA ASP A 97 -3.29 9.46 -4.95
C ASP A 97 -4.79 9.71 -4.98
N THR A 98 -5.24 10.66 -4.14
CA THR A 98 -6.65 10.98 -4.01
C THR A 98 -7.16 11.91 -5.10
N ALA A 99 -6.28 12.35 -5.99
CA ALA A 99 -6.64 13.29 -7.05
C ALA A 99 -6.09 12.80 -8.38
N GLY A 100 -6.67 13.32 -9.48
CA GLY A 100 -6.21 13.00 -10.81
C GLY A 100 -6.68 11.64 -11.30
N LYS A 101 -5.94 11.08 -12.24
CA LYS A 101 -6.28 9.81 -12.87
C LYS A 101 -6.08 8.63 -11.94
N GLY A 102 -5.17 8.75 -10.98
CA GLY A 102 -4.89 7.69 -10.05
C GLY A 102 -3.99 6.62 -10.63
N HIS A 103 -4.31 5.39 -10.34
CA HIS A 103 -3.53 4.23 -10.75
C HIS A 103 -4.48 3.17 -11.28
N ARG A 104 -3.91 2.12 -11.88
CA ARG A 104 -4.70 0.94 -12.22
C ARG A 104 -3.92 -0.29 -11.85
N SER A 105 -4.64 -1.39 -11.58
CA SER A 105 -4.00 -2.60 -11.10
C SER A 105 -4.66 -3.83 -11.67
N ARG A 106 -3.96 -4.95 -11.59
CA ARG A 106 -4.49 -6.24 -12.02
C ARG A 106 -3.81 -7.34 -11.23
N THR A 107 -4.56 -8.41 -11.00
CA THR A 107 -3.95 -9.61 -10.42
C THR A 107 -3.08 -10.30 -11.45
N VAL A 108 -2.03 -10.95 -10.97
CA VAL A 108 -1.09 -11.66 -11.82
C VAL A 108 -1.16 -13.15 -11.48
N GLY A 109 -1.23 -13.98 -12.51
CA GLY A 109 -1.27 -15.42 -12.31
C GLY A 109 -2.67 -15.91 -12.02
N ASP A 110 -2.76 -17.13 -11.48
CA ASP A 110 -4.03 -17.82 -11.29
C ASP A 110 -4.55 -17.75 -9.88
N GLU A 111 -3.86 -17.06 -8.99
CA GLU A 111 -4.22 -16.98 -7.58
C GLU A 111 -4.84 -15.64 -7.28
N PRO A 112 -5.77 -15.59 -6.31
CA PRO A 112 -6.24 -14.28 -5.84
C PRO A 112 -5.15 -13.59 -5.03
N SER A 113 -5.26 -12.26 -4.91
CA SER A 113 -4.39 -11.51 -4.03
C SER A 113 -5.11 -11.26 -2.72
N TYR A 114 -4.54 -11.78 -1.64
CA TYR A 114 -5.08 -11.55 -0.28
C TYR A 114 -4.27 -10.43 0.36
N GLU A 115 -4.97 -9.42 0.85
CA GLU A 115 -4.35 -8.21 1.37
C GLU A 115 -5.07 -7.76 2.63
N VAL A 116 -4.39 -6.90 3.39
CA VAL A 116 -5.04 -6.13 4.45
C VAL A 116 -5.00 -4.68 4.01
N CYS A 117 -6.14 -4.02 4.05
CA CYS A 117 -6.25 -2.61 3.73
C CYS A 117 -6.55 -1.83 5.00
N VAL A 118 -5.72 -0.84 5.32
CA VAL A 118 -5.90 0.03 6.47
C VAL A 118 -6.22 1.42 5.95
N GLN A 119 -7.41 1.91 6.25
CA GLN A 119 -7.84 3.23 5.82
C GLN A 119 -7.43 4.26 6.87
N MET A 120 -6.63 5.22 6.44
CA MET A 120 -6.04 6.20 7.36
C MET A 120 -6.76 7.52 7.35
N GLY A 121 -7.62 7.74 6.38
CA GLY A 121 -8.33 8.99 6.26
C GLY A 121 -7.55 9.99 5.43
N ASP A 122 -8.01 11.25 5.43
CA ASP A 122 -7.48 12.24 4.53
C ASP A 122 -6.07 12.62 4.84
N GLU A 123 -5.77 12.85 6.08
CA GLU A 123 -4.46 13.26 6.39
C GLU A 123 -4.30 13.48 7.83
N GLU A 124 -3.12 13.54 8.33
CA GLU A 124 -2.94 13.78 9.73
C GLU A 124 -2.71 15.20 10.06
#